data_7aad27d6c32cfacae929506838745a71
#
_entry.id   7aad27d6c32cfacae929506838745a71
#
_cell.length_a   1.000
_cell.length_b   1.000
_cell.length_c   1.000
_cell.angle_alpha   90.00
_cell.angle_beta   90.00
_cell.angle_gamma   90.00
#
_symmetry.space_group_name_H-M   'P 1'
#
loop_
_entity.id
_entity.type
_entity.pdbx_description
1 polymer ?
#
loop_
_entity_poly.entity_id
_entity_poly.type
_entity_poly.pdbx_seq_one_letter_code
_entity_poly.pdbx_strand_id
1 'polypeptide(L)'
;MAFDGITIANIVHDLNQTILGGKINKIAQPENDELILTIKNNRTQYRLFLSASASLPLIYLTGNNKPGPLTAPNFCMLLRKHIGSGKIISITQPGMERVIRFEIEHLNEMGDLCTKYLIVEIMGKHSNIIFTNDNEQIIDSIKHVSAHMSSVREVLPGRPYFIPATQAKADPFDLTADILCEQILNKPAPTAKAIYTSVTGISPLIAEEICYRAGIDGGVPTDGLSSLEKLHLAHTFLRIMDDIRQGMFEPNIVYKGKEPVEFASLKLTQYQDLSVTEFSSISELLETYYAEKNIVTKIRQKSVDLRKIVQTSLERNVKKYQLQQKQMKDTEKKDKYRIWGELINTYGYGLEPGIKSFEALNYYTNETVNIPLDPTLTPQENAKKYFDKYSKLKRTADALENLLQETDSEIRHLESIAASLDIAVSEDDLIQIKEELTEYGYIRRKYTSGKKVKITSKPFHYISSDGFHIYVGKNNYQNEELSFKFASGNDWWFHAKGQPGSHVIVKTNGEELPDRTFEEAGRLAAYYSKGRQAPKVEIDYTLKKNLRKPTGGKPGFVVYYTNYSLLIEPDITGIQQI
;
A
#
# COMPACT_ATOMS: atom_id res chain seq x y z
N MET A 1 -11.60 11.51 3.00
CA MET A 1 -10.88 12.23 1.93
C MET A 1 -10.15 13.38 2.57
N ALA A 2 -8.84 13.39 2.47
CA ALA A 2 -8.01 14.41 3.09
C ALA A 2 -8.14 15.81 2.43
N PHE A 3 -8.63 15.93 1.20
CA PHE A 3 -9.00 17.19 0.56
C PHE A 3 -10.41 17.61 1.01
N ASP A 4 -10.49 18.41 2.04
CA ASP A 4 -11.72 19.00 2.55
C ASP A 4 -11.73 20.52 2.35
N GLY A 5 -12.78 21.19 2.86
CA GLY A 5 -12.90 22.65 2.74
C GLY A 5 -11.80 23.41 3.45
N ILE A 6 -11.28 22.89 4.56
CA ILE A 6 -10.20 23.53 5.33
C ILE A 6 -8.86 23.43 4.56
N THR A 7 -8.61 22.31 3.91
CA THR A 7 -7.44 22.16 3.03
C THR A 7 -7.51 23.15 1.86
N ILE A 8 -8.69 23.34 1.25
CA ILE A 8 -8.89 24.33 0.20
C ILE A 8 -8.69 25.75 0.75
N ALA A 9 -9.18 26.06 1.95
CA ALA A 9 -8.98 27.37 2.58
C ALA A 9 -7.48 27.68 2.78
N ASN A 10 -6.70 26.70 3.22
CA ASN A 10 -5.26 26.85 3.35
C ASN A 10 -4.57 27.05 1.99
N ILE A 11 -4.98 26.30 0.95
CA ILE A 11 -4.44 26.49 -0.41
C ILE A 11 -4.75 27.91 -0.90
N VAL A 12 -5.98 28.38 -0.75
CA VAL A 12 -6.38 29.74 -1.16
C VAL A 12 -5.58 30.79 -0.39
N HIS A 13 -5.36 30.60 0.91
CA HIS A 13 -4.52 31.47 1.72
C HIS A 13 -3.08 31.56 1.17
N ASP A 14 -2.41 30.44 0.95
CA ASP A 14 -1.05 30.37 0.40
C ASP A 14 -0.96 30.97 -1.01
N LEU A 15 -1.95 30.71 -1.87
CA LEU A 15 -2.00 31.26 -3.23
C LEU A 15 -2.19 32.79 -3.23
N ASN A 16 -3.01 33.33 -2.33
CA ASN A 16 -3.16 34.76 -2.18
C ASN A 16 -1.86 35.46 -1.72
N GLN A 17 -1.07 34.80 -0.87
CA GLN A 17 0.23 35.32 -0.44
C GLN A 17 1.31 35.26 -1.53
N THR A 18 1.20 34.32 -2.47
CA THR A 18 2.27 34.03 -3.43
C THR A 18 1.99 34.54 -4.84
N ILE A 19 0.81 34.23 -5.41
CA ILE A 19 0.53 34.46 -6.83
C ILE A 19 -0.55 35.53 -7.11
N LEU A 20 -1.21 36.07 -6.08
CA LEU A 20 -2.15 37.16 -6.26
C LEU A 20 -1.43 38.37 -6.87
N GLY A 21 -2.04 38.99 -7.88
CA GLY A 21 -1.45 40.10 -8.65
C GLY A 21 -0.45 39.65 -9.72
N GLY A 22 -0.12 38.36 -9.77
CA GLY A 22 0.83 37.80 -10.73
C GLY A 22 0.26 37.68 -12.15
N LYS A 23 1.16 37.71 -13.14
CA LYS A 23 0.86 37.55 -14.57
C LYS A 23 1.07 36.10 -15.01
N ILE A 24 0.11 35.56 -15.78
CA ILE A 24 0.19 34.22 -16.38
C ILE A 24 1.11 34.27 -17.61
N ASN A 25 2.33 33.72 -17.49
CA ASN A 25 3.32 33.74 -18.56
C ASN A 25 3.22 32.56 -19.53
N LYS A 26 2.86 31.38 -19.00
CA LYS A 26 2.79 30.14 -19.79
C LYS A 26 1.66 29.26 -19.27
N ILE A 27 0.97 28.62 -20.22
CA ILE A 27 -0.07 27.62 -19.94
C ILE A 27 0.33 26.34 -20.67
N ALA A 28 0.39 25.22 -19.93
CA ALA A 28 0.68 23.90 -20.46
C ALA A 28 -0.33 22.88 -19.95
N GLN A 29 -0.68 21.93 -20.77
CA GLN A 29 -1.55 20.79 -20.44
C GLN A 29 -0.76 19.51 -20.71
N PRO A 30 -0.05 18.98 -19.68
CA PRO A 30 0.80 17.79 -19.85
C PRO A 30 0.01 16.53 -20.15
N GLU A 31 -1.13 16.35 -19.47
CA GLU A 31 -2.05 15.23 -19.61
C GLU A 31 -3.47 15.73 -19.90
N ASN A 32 -4.37 14.82 -20.27
CA ASN A 32 -5.74 15.19 -20.63
C ASN A 32 -6.53 15.88 -19.52
N ASP A 33 -6.18 15.65 -18.25
CA ASP A 33 -6.85 16.17 -17.05
C ASP A 33 -5.92 17.00 -16.15
N GLU A 34 -4.75 17.41 -16.65
CA GLU A 34 -3.77 18.21 -15.92
C GLU A 34 -3.50 19.56 -16.61
N LEU A 35 -3.30 20.59 -15.83
CA LEU A 35 -2.92 21.93 -16.30
C LEU A 35 -1.79 22.48 -15.45
N ILE A 36 -0.83 23.18 -16.07
CA ILE A 36 0.24 23.93 -15.39
C ILE A 36 0.20 25.37 -15.84
N LEU A 37 0.00 26.28 -14.88
CA LEU A 37 0.12 27.71 -15.09
C LEU A 37 1.46 28.19 -14.56
N THR A 38 2.28 28.80 -15.42
CA THR A 38 3.49 29.49 -15.00
C THR A 38 3.16 30.96 -14.79
N ILE A 39 3.28 31.43 -13.57
CA ILE A 39 2.85 32.74 -13.11
C ILE A 39 4.08 33.50 -12.64
N LYS A 40 4.24 34.74 -13.12
CA LYS A 40 5.28 35.63 -12.64
C LYS A 40 4.66 36.67 -11.72
N ASN A 41 5.07 36.66 -10.46
CA ASN A 41 4.69 37.69 -9.49
C ASN A 41 5.96 38.38 -8.99
N ASN A 42 6.04 39.69 -9.18
CA ASN A 42 7.22 40.49 -8.92
C ASN A 42 8.46 39.89 -9.68
N ARG A 43 9.51 39.48 -8.96
CA ARG A 43 10.73 38.87 -9.51
C ARG A 43 10.72 37.34 -9.48
N THR A 44 9.68 36.74 -8.87
CA THR A 44 9.58 35.29 -8.65
C THR A 44 8.67 34.65 -9.68
N GLN A 45 9.04 33.45 -10.14
CA GLN A 45 8.25 32.62 -11.03
C GLN A 45 7.71 31.43 -10.28
N TYR A 46 6.40 31.27 -10.28
CA TYR A 46 5.68 30.15 -9.66
C TYR A 46 5.08 29.26 -10.74
N ARG A 47 4.97 27.96 -10.43
CA ARG A 47 4.22 26.99 -11.24
C ARG A 47 3.06 26.46 -10.43
N LEU A 48 1.84 26.74 -10.85
CA LEU A 48 0.63 26.21 -10.27
C LEU A 48 0.23 24.96 -11.05
N PHE A 49 0.26 23.81 -10.40
CA PHE A 49 -0.21 22.54 -10.93
C PHE A 49 -1.66 22.32 -10.54
N LEU A 50 -2.49 21.97 -11.53
CA LEU A 50 -3.91 21.67 -11.39
C LEU A 50 -4.17 20.30 -12.00
N SER A 51 -4.86 19.43 -11.28
CA SER A 51 -5.29 18.12 -11.76
C SER A 51 -6.77 17.90 -11.49
N ALA A 52 -7.52 17.61 -12.54
CA ALA A 52 -8.91 17.18 -12.46
C ALA A 52 -9.02 15.64 -12.49
N SER A 53 -7.95 14.89 -12.21
CA SER A 53 -7.96 13.43 -12.20
C SER A 53 -9.05 12.88 -11.27
N ALA A 54 -9.74 11.83 -11.70
CA ALA A 54 -10.80 11.20 -10.90
C ALA A 54 -10.27 10.54 -9.63
N SER A 55 -9.03 10.06 -9.67
CA SER A 55 -8.36 9.38 -8.55
C SER A 55 -7.50 10.30 -7.71
N LEU A 56 -6.87 11.33 -8.33
CA LEU A 56 -5.92 12.25 -7.71
C LEU A 56 -6.18 13.70 -8.16
N PRO A 57 -7.30 14.31 -7.78
CA PRO A 57 -7.51 15.71 -8.03
C PRO A 57 -6.62 16.52 -7.10
N LEU A 58 -5.84 17.46 -7.66
CA LEU A 58 -4.79 18.19 -6.96
C LEU A 58 -4.71 19.64 -7.40
N ILE A 59 -4.31 20.50 -6.47
CA ILE A 59 -3.90 21.87 -6.73
C ILE A 59 -2.80 22.27 -5.74
N TYR A 60 -1.63 22.66 -6.25
CA TYR A 60 -0.51 23.14 -5.43
C TYR A 60 0.56 23.84 -6.27
N LEU A 61 1.40 24.63 -5.63
CA LEU A 61 2.60 25.20 -6.25
C LEU A 61 3.71 24.14 -6.28
N THR A 62 4.42 24.00 -7.42
CA THR A 62 5.49 23.03 -7.60
C THR A 62 6.75 23.63 -8.20
N GLY A 63 7.91 23.13 -7.78
CA GLY A 63 9.19 23.39 -8.43
C GLY A 63 9.38 22.59 -9.72
N ASN A 64 8.64 21.48 -9.88
CA ASN A 64 8.82 20.55 -10.98
C ASN A 64 8.23 21.07 -12.30
N ASN A 65 8.91 20.76 -13.41
CA ASN A 65 8.42 21.05 -14.75
C ASN A 65 8.05 19.75 -15.46
N LYS A 66 6.78 19.61 -15.81
CA LYS A 66 6.28 18.45 -16.56
C LYS A 66 6.20 18.84 -18.04
N PRO A 67 6.91 18.13 -18.94
CA PRO A 67 6.85 18.44 -20.37
C PRO A 67 5.42 18.20 -20.90
N GLY A 68 4.96 19.10 -21.74
CA GLY A 68 3.67 18.95 -22.43
C GLY A 68 3.81 18.16 -23.72
N PRO A 69 2.68 17.72 -24.31
CA PRO A 69 2.66 17.06 -25.63
C PRO A 69 3.14 18.00 -26.73
N LEU A 70 3.59 17.42 -27.86
CA LEU A 70 4.03 18.19 -29.03
C LEU A 70 2.94 19.14 -29.56
N THR A 71 1.68 18.69 -29.54
CA THR A 71 0.52 19.49 -29.92
C THR A 71 -0.33 19.76 -28.68
N ALA A 72 -0.55 21.02 -28.35
CA ALA A 72 -1.33 21.40 -27.20
C ALA A 72 -2.83 21.05 -27.40
N PRO A 73 -3.53 20.49 -26.38
CA PRO A 73 -4.97 20.23 -26.44
C PRO A 73 -5.78 21.51 -26.61
N ASN A 74 -7.01 21.39 -27.15
CA ASN A 74 -7.89 22.51 -27.47
C ASN A 74 -8.16 23.41 -26.25
N PHE A 75 -8.43 22.85 -25.08
CA PHE A 75 -8.65 23.61 -23.86
C PHE A 75 -7.42 24.46 -23.48
N CYS A 76 -6.22 23.92 -23.61
CA CYS A 76 -4.99 24.67 -23.39
C CYS A 76 -4.83 25.83 -24.38
N MET A 77 -5.12 25.59 -25.66
CA MET A 77 -5.06 26.64 -26.69
C MET A 77 -6.07 27.76 -26.45
N LEU A 78 -7.28 27.40 -26.03
CA LEU A 78 -8.33 28.35 -25.66
C LEU A 78 -7.90 29.22 -24.45
N LEU A 79 -7.37 28.61 -23.40
CA LEU A 79 -6.85 29.35 -22.26
C LEU A 79 -5.69 30.28 -22.64
N ARG A 80 -4.76 29.83 -23.51
CA ARG A 80 -3.67 30.69 -24.00
C ARG A 80 -4.20 31.92 -24.77
N LYS A 81 -5.24 31.73 -25.56
CA LYS A 81 -5.88 32.81 -26.31
C LYS A 81 -6.52 33.85 -25.39
N HIS A 82 -7.22 33.39 -24.35
CA HIS A 82 -8.07 34.27 -23.53
C HIS A 82 -7.42 34.82 -22.27
N ILE A 83 -6.51 34.04 -21.64
CA ILE A 83 -5.90 34.47 -20.36
C ILE A 83 -4.35 34.39 -20.41
N GLY A 84 -3.78 34.16 -21.57
CA GLY A 84 -2.34 34.32 -21.76
C GLY A 84 -1.95 35.78 -21.50
N SER A 85 -0.95 36.00 -20.63
CA SER A 85 -0.53 37.31 -20.12
C SER A 85 -1.55 38.04 -19.22
N GLY A 86 -2.66 37.38 -18.85
CA GLY A 86 -3.65 37.91 -17.91
C GLY A 86 -3.11 38.03 -16.49
N LYS A 87 -3.68 38.89 -15.70
CA LYS A 87 -3.33 39.15 -14.29
C LYS A 87 -4.36 38.54 -13.38
N ILE A 88 -3.90 37.78 -12.37
CA ILE A 88 -4.78 37.21 -11.32
C ILE A 88 -5.13 38.35 -10.34
N ILE A 89 -6.40 38.72 -10.26
CA ILE A 89 -6.86 39.83 -9.42
C ILE A 89 -7.58 39.35 -8.15
N SER A 90 -8.08 38.12 -8.14
CA SER A 90 -8.73 37.51 -6.98
C SER A 90 -8.59 36.00 -6.99
N ILE A 91 -8.42 35.38 -5.80
CA ILE A 91 -8.44 33.95 -5.59
C ILE A 91 -9.35 33.70 -4.39
N THR A 92 -10.46 33.01 -4.61
CA THR A 92 -11.49 32.80 -3.59
C THR A 92 -11.96 31.36 -3.50
N GLN A 93 -12.48 31.01 -2.33
CA GLN A 93 -13.21 29.77 -2.08
C GLN A 93 -14.65 30.14 -1.77
N PRO A 94 -15.65 29.74 -2.55
CA PRO A 94 -17.07 29.98 -2.25
C PRO A 94 -17.51 29.20 -1.00
N GLY A 95 -17.86 29.88 0.10
CA GLY A 95 -18.11 29.21 1.38
C GLY A 95 -16.93 28.32 1.77
N MET A 96 -17.21 27.16 2.32
CA MET A 96 -16.19 26.11 2.58
C MET A 96 -16.27 24.97 1.55
N GLU A 97 -16.69 25.26 0.32
CA GLU A 97 -16.77 24.29 -0.76
C GLU A 97 -15.38 23.89 -1.27
N ARG A 98 -15.30 22.74 -1.91
CA ARG A 98 -14.04 22.25 -2.52
C ARG A 98 -13.87 22.82 -3.93
N VAL A 99 -13.97 24.13 -4.02
CA VAL A 99 -13.90 24.92 -5.25
C VAL A 99 -12.98 26.10 -5.04
N ILE A 100 -12.10 26.36 -6.00
CA ILE A 100 -11.25 27.55 -6.04
C ILE A 100 -11.60 28.32 -7.31
N ARG A 101 -11.85 29.59 -7.16
CA ARG A 101 -12.18 30.54 -8.24
C ARG A 101 -11.04 31.54 -8.40
N PHE A 102 -10.43 31.55 -9.58
CA PHE A 102 -9.44 32.55 -9.99
C PHE A 102 -10.13 33.56 -10.87
N GLU A 103 -10.07 34.81 -10.48
CA GLU A 103 -10.51 35.92 -11.29
C GLU A 103 -9.30 36.49 -12.03
N ILE A 104 -9.40 36.56 -13.38
CA ILE A 104 -8.28 36.89 -14.24
C ILE A 104 -8.70 38.03 -15.16
N GLU A 105 -7.97 39.10 -15.03
CA GLU A 105 -8.11 40.29 -15.86
C GLU A 105 -7.18 40.21 -17.06
N HIS A 106 -7.69 40.46 -18.26
CA HIS A 106 -6.93 40.42 -19.49
C HIS A 106 -7.47 41.41 -20.52
N LEU A 107 -6.67 41.74 -21.53
CA LEU A 107 -7.12 42.55 -22.67
C LEU A 107 -7.72 41.63 -23.75
N ASN A 108 -8.89 41.98 -24.27
CA ASN A 108 -9.49 41.28 -25.41
C ASN A 108 -8.77 41.65 -26.73
N GLU A 109 -9.22 41.11 -27.85
CA GLU A 109 -8.64 41.37 -29.18
C GLU A 109 -8.80 42.85 -29.62
N MET A 110 -9.73 43.62 -29.02
CA MET A 110 -9.92 45.04 -29.29
C MET A 110 -9.13 45.94 -28.32
N GLY A 111 -8.47 45.37 -27.33
CA GLY A 111 -7.70 46.10 -26.33
C GLY A 111 -8.52 46.51 -25.10
N ASP A 112 -9.78 46.09 -24.99
CA ASP A 112 -10.62 46.39 -23.80
C ASP A 112 -10.27 45.42 -22.67
N LEU A 113 -10.37 45.95 -21.44
CA LEU A 113 -10.15 45.16 -20.24
C LEU A 113 -11.36 44.29 -19.97
N CYS A 114 -11.12 42.98 -19.89
CA CYS A 114 -12.13 41.94 -19.66
C CYS A 114 -11.75 41.06 -18.48
N THR A 115 -12.75 40.55 -17.78
CA THR A 115 -12.58 39.59 -16.69
C THR A 115 -13.06 38.21 -17.10
N LYS A 116 -12.33 37.17 -16.71
CA LYS A 116 -12.68 35.78 -16.91
C LYS A 116 -12.41 35.00 -15.62
N TYR A 117 -13.07 33.85 -15.46
CA TYR A 117 -12.88 33.01 -14.29
C TYR A 117 -12.34 31.63 -14.69
N LEU A 118 -11.29 31.20 -14.01
CA LEU A 118 -10.85 29.83 -14.02
C LEU A 118 -11.25 29.17 -12.70
N ILE A 119 -12.09 28.16 -12.78
CA ILE A 119 -12.72 27.52 -11.62
C ILE A 119 -12.18 26.09 -11.51
N VAL A 120 -11.65 25.73 -10.35
CA VAL A 120 -11.08 24.41 -10.09
C VAL A 120 -11.93 23.73 -9.02
N GLU A 121 -12.51 22.60 -9.39
CA GLU A 121 -13.36 21.78 -8.52
C GLU A 121 -12.61 20.51 -8.11
N ILE A 122 -12.46 20.29 -6.81
CA ILE A 122 -11.76 19.13 -6.22
C ILE A 122 -12.81 18.20 -5.58
N MET A 123 -13.53 17.45 -6.42
CA MET A 123 -14.67 16.62 -6.00
C MET A 123 -14.50 15.14 -6.37
N GLY A 124 -13.26 14.59 -6.29
CA GLY A 124 -12.94 13.21 -6.65
C GLY A 124 -13.27 12.94 -8.13
N LYS A 125 -14.09 11.93 -8.42
CA LYS A 125 -14.48 11.58 -9.80
C LYS A 125 -15.20 12.72 -10.56
N HIS A 126 -15.76 13.68 -9.84
CA HIS A 126 -16.45 14.84 -10.41
C HIS A 126 -15.57 16.09 -10.49
N SER A 127 -14.29 15.98 -10.21
CA SER A 127 -13.33 17.08 -10.32
C SER A 127 -13.23 17.58 -11.75
N ASN A 128 -13.12 18.91 -11.90
CA ASN A 128 -13.07 19.58 -13.19
C ASN A 128 -12.26 20.89 -13.11
N ILE A 129 -11.84 21.40 -14.27
CA ILE A 129 -11.28 22.74 -14.43
C ILE A 129 -12.15 23.43 -15.49
N ILE A 130 -12.85 24.46 -15.08
CA ILE A 130 -13.90 25.11 -15.87
C ILE A 130 -13.49 26.57 -16.13
N PHE A 131 -13.69 27.03 -17.35
CA PHE A 131 -13.38 28.36 -17.76
C PHE A 131 -14.67 29.11 -18.14
N THR A 132 -14.95 30.26 -17.50
CA THR A 132 -16.18 31.03 -17.70
C THR A 132 -15.90 32.48 -18.07
N ASN A 133 -16.91 33.15 -18.64
CA ASN A 133 -16.92 34.61 -18.79
C ASN A 133 -17.37 35.29 -17.49
N ASP A 134 -17.47 36.62 -17.56
CA ASP A 134 -17.94 37.52 -16.48
C ASP A 134 -19.40 37.27 -16.06
N ASN A 135 -20.24 36.74 -16.94
CA ASN A 135 -21.62 36.36 -16.67
C ASN A 135 -21.78 34.90 -16.19
N GLU A 136 -20.70 34.28 -15.74
CA GLU A 136 -20.67 32.87 -15.30
C GLU A 136 -21.09 31.83 -16.36
N GLN A 137 -21.03 32.21 -17.65
CA GLN A 137 -21.29 31.31 -18.75
C GLN A 137 -20.03 30.51 -19.07
N ILE A 138 -20.15 29.18 -19.14
CA ILE A 138 -19.03 28.28 -19.45
C ILE A 138 -18.57 28.54 -20.88
N ILE A 139 -17.32 28.92 -21.04
CA ILE A 139 -16.65 29.05 -22.33
C ILE A 139 -16.14 27.66 -22.75
N ASP A 140 -15.47 26.93 -21.81
CA ASP A 140 -15.02 25.56 -22.00
C ASP A 140 -14.62 24.92 -20.66
N SER A 141 -14.29 23.64 -20.68
CA SER A 141 -13.80 22.90 -19.51
C SER A 141 -12.85 21.80 -19.92
N ILE A 142 -11.98 21.40 -18.98
CA ILE A 142 -11.03 20.29 -19.23
C ILE A 142 -11.76 18.95 -19.39
N LYS A 143 -12.95 18.80 -18.77
CA LYS A 143 -13.85 17.65 -18.91
C LYS A 143 -15.25 18.14 -19.25
N HIS A 144 -15.76 17.72 -20.40
CA HIS A 144 -17.13 17.95 -20.78
C HIS A 144 -18.06 16.95 -20.08
N VAL A 145 -19.12 17.44 -19.45
CA VAL A 145 -20.12 16.63 -18.75
C VAL A 145 -21.49 16.91 -19.39
N SER A 146 -22.01 15.93 -20.11
CA SER A 146 -23.33 15.99 -20.74
C SER A 146 -24.45 15.54 -19.80
N ALA A 147 -25.72 15.79 -20.17
CA ALA A 147 -26.90 15.32 -19.46
C ALA A 147 -26.94 13.78 -19.27
N HIS A 148 -26.32 13.01 -20.17
CA HIS A 148 -26.20 11.54 -20.04
C HIS A 148 -25.19 11.11 -18.98
N MET A 149 -24.22 11.97 -18.63
CA MET A 149 -23.17 11.68 -17.64
C MET A 149 -23.53 12.17 -16.25
N SER A 150 -24.37 13.19 -16.13
CA SER A 150 -24.79 13.78 -14.87
C SER A 150 -26.23 14.23 -14.92
N SER A 151 -27.02 13.82 -13.94
CA SER A 151 -28.39 14.29 -13.73
C SER A 151 -28.47 15.63 -12.97
N VAL A 152 -27.33 16.09 -12.41
CA VAL A 152 -27.31 17.28 -11.54
C VAL A 152 -27.04 18.54 -12.34
N ARG A 153 -26.03 18.52 -13.23
CA ARG A 153 -25.71 19.65 -14.11
C ARG A 153 -24.92 19.19 -15.34
N GLU A 154 -25.02 19.98 -16.39
CA GLU A 154 -24.15 19.88 -17.57
C GLU A 154 -22.96 20.83 -17.41
N VAL A 155 -21.79 20.40 -17.87
CA VAL A 155 -20.58 21.25 -17.98
C VAL A 155 -20.16 21.26 -19.44
N LEU A 156 -20.78 22.12 -20.22
CA LEU A 156 -20.60 22.26 -21.66
C LEU A 156 -20.52 23.75 -22.04
N PRO A 157 -19.86 24.12 -23.15
CA PRO A 157 -19.84 25.50 -23.64
C PRO A 157 -21.23 26.09 -23.78
N GLY A 158 -21.41 27.35 -23.36
CA GLY A 158 -22.68 28.09 -23.41
C GLY A 158 -23.65 27.80 -22.25
N ARG A 159 -23.38 26.84 -21.39
CA ARG A 159 -24.19 26.56 -20.20
C ARG A 159 -23.79 27.47 -19.04
N PRO A 160 -24.73 27.85 -18.15
CA PRO A 160 -24.39 28.58 -16.94
C PRO A 160 -23.62 27.72 -15.96
N TYR A 161 -22.62 28.31 -15.32
CA TYR A 161 -21.91 27.68 -14.23
C TYR A 161 -22.65 27.86 -12.91
N PHE A 162 -22.77 26.82 -12.12
CA PHE A 162 -23.22 26.89 -10.73
C PHE A 162 -22.61 25.73 -9.92
N ILE A 163 -22.43 25.92 -8.62
CA ILE A 163 -22.03 24.88 -7.70
C ILE A 163 -23.27 24.06 -7.31
N PRO A 164 -23.34 22.77 -7.55
CA PRO A 164 -24.50 21.96 -7.21
C PRO A 164 -24.74 21.94 -5.70
N ALA A 165 -25.88 22.38 -5.24
CA ALA A 165 -26.33 22.19 -3.87
C ALA A 165 -26.80 20.74 -3.68
N THR A 166 -25.88 19.82 -3.46
CA THR A 166 -26.18 18.38 -3.34
C THR A 166 -26.68 17.97 -1.95
N GLN A 167 -26.40 18.78 -0.92
CA GLN A 167 -26.86 18.59 0.46
C GLN A 167 -27.09 19.97 1.10
N ALA A 168 -28.16 20.11 1.90
CA ALA A 168 -28.40 21.30 2.72
C ALA A 168 -27.44 21.26 3.94
N LYS A 169 -26.18 21.62 3.73
CA LYS A 169 -25.20 21.79 4.79
C LYS A 169 -25.03 23.25 5.14
N ALA A 170 -24.83 23.52 6.42
CA ALA A 170 -24.58 24.88 6.90
C ALA A 170 -23.16 25.33 6.58
N ASP A 171 -22.97 26.61 6.28
CA ASP A 171 -21.64 27.22 6.23
C ASP A 171 -21.07 27.27 7.65
N PRO A 172 -19.89 26.76 7.94
CA PRO A 172 -19.30 26.75 9.29
C PRO A 172 -19.07 28.16 9.83
N PHE A 173 -18.91 29.16 8.97
CA PHE A 173 -18.68 30.56 9.37
C PHE A 173 -19.94 31.32 9.78
N ASP A 174 -21.11 30.79 9.45
CA ASP A 174 -22.41 31.35 9.84
C ASP A 174 -23.00 30.66 11.09
N LEU A 175 -22.33 29.65 11.64
CA LEU A 175 -22.78 28.90 12.79
C LEU A 175 -22.53 29.64 14.11
N THR A 176 -23.51 29.54 15.02
CA THR A 176 -23.38 29.95 16.42
C THR A 176 -23.40 28.73 17.34
N ALA A 177 -23.02 28.91 18.61
CA ALA A 177 -23.06 27.83 19.59
C ALA A 177 -24.47 27.25 19.76
N ASP A 178 -25.49 28.09 19.74
CA ASP A 178 -26.91 27.70 19.84
C ASP A 178 -27.31 26.83 18.64
N ILE A 179 -27.00 27.27 17.41
CA ILE A 179 -27.30 26.50 16.20
C ILE A 179 -26.59 25.15 16.20
N LEU A 180 -25.31 25.11 16.61
CA LEU A 180 -24.58 23.87 16.75
C LEU A 180 -25.23 22.90 17.75
N CYS A 181 -25.59 23.39 18.94
CA CYS A 181 -26.20 22.56 19.97
C CYS A 181 -27.62 22.10 19.59
N GLU A 182 -28.46 22.98 19.07
CA GLU A 182 -29.89 22.70 18.84
C GLU A 182 -30.16 21.97 17.52
N GLN A 183 -29.42 22.28 16.45
CA GLN A 183 -29.72 21.76 15.12
C GLN A 183 -28.77 20.64 14.67
N ILE A 184 -27.50 20.66 15.11
CA ILE A 184 -26.48 19.73 14.65
C ILE A 184 -26.27 18.62 15.69
N LEU A 185 -25.99 18.99 16.95
CA LEU A 185 -25.72 18.03 18.03
C LEU A 185 -27.00 17.42 18.66
N ASN A 186 -28.17 17.69 18.10
CA ASN A 186 -29.42 17.00 18.42
C ASN A 186 -29.85 16.00 17.34
N LYS A 187 -29.10 15.87 16.22
CA LYS A 187 -29.37 14.83 15.22
C LYS A 187 -28.99 13.45 15.78
N PRO A 188 -29.86 12.43 15.67
CA PRO A 188 -29.57 11.09 16.19
C PRO A 188 -28.48 10.41 15.35
N ALA A 189 -27.21 10.63 15.69
CA ALA A 189 -26.05 10.08 15.01
C ALA A 189 -24.82 10.09 15.94
N PRO A 190 -23.75 9.37 15.63
CA PRO A 190 -22.43 9.57 16.25
C PRO A 190 -22.02 11.04 16.14
N THR A 191 -21.42 11.60 17.18
CA THR A 191 -21.14 13.05 17.31
C THR A 191 -20.31 13.58 16.14
N ALA A 192 -19.21 12.94 15.77
CA ALA A 192 -18.41 13.33 14.63
C ALA A 192 -19.23 13.28 13.33
N LYS A 193 -20.08 12.25 13.16
CA LYS A 193 -20.94 12.11 11.98
C LYS A 193 -21.99 13.22 11.90
N ALA A 194 -22.58 13.62 13.00
CA ALA A 194 -23.52 14.74 13.05
C ALA A 194 -22.87 16.03 12.53
N ILE A 195 -21.60 16.29 12.90
CA ILE A 195 -20.83 17.44 12.44
C ILE A 195 -20.57 17.38 10.92
N TYR A 196 -19.84 16.34 10.43
CA TYR A 196 -19.40 16.36 9.02
C TYR A 196 -20.53 16.14 8.01
N THR A 197 -21.66 15.59 8.42
CA THR A 197 -22.83 15.49 7.53
C THR A 197 -23.68 16.77 7.48
N SER A 198 -23.53 17.65 8.46
CA SER A 198 -24.35 18.87 8.60
C SER A 198 -23.61 20.16 8.24
N VAL A 199 -22.27 20.14 8.23
CA VAL A 199 -21.43 21.31 7.99
C VAL A 199 -20.63 21.16 6.71
N THR A 200 -20.64 22.19 5.87
CA THR A 200 -19.86 22.22 4.63
C THR A 200 -18.36 22.28 4.93
N GLY A 201 -17.57 21.59 4.14
CA GLY A 201 -16.10 21.67 4.21
C GLY A 201 -15.44 20.88 5.33
N ILE A 202 -16.20 20.27 6.24
CA ILE A 202 -15.67 19.43 7.32
C ILE A 202 -15.61 17.98 6.87
N SER A 203 -14.42 17.37 6.94
CA SER A 203 -14.22 15.94 6.69
C SER A 203 -14.45 15.10 7.96
N PRO A 204 -14.67 13.77 7.83
CA PRO A 204 -14.70 12.87 8.99
C PRO A 204 -13.46 13.01 9.87
N LEU A 205 -12.26 13.10 9.26
CA LEU A 205 -10.98 13.25 9.96
C LEU A 205 -10.97 14.50 10.86
N ILE A 206 -11.43 15.63 10.32
CA ILE A 206 -11.47 16.90 11.07
C ILE A 206 -12.58 16.88 12.13
N ALA A 207 -13.72 16.25 11.85
CA ALA A 207 -14.77 16.11 12.85
C ALA A 207 -14.31 15.27 14.05
N GLU A 208 -13.57 14.19 13.82
CA GLU A 208 -12.94 13.39 14.89
C GLU A 208 -11.89 14.21 15.65
N GLU A 209 -11.07 14.99 14.97
CA GLU A 209 -10.09 15.88 15.61
C GLU A 209 -10.76 16.95 16.49
N ILE A 210 -11.87 17.51 16.02
CA ILE A 210 -12.66 18.49 16.81
C ILE A 210 -13.23 17.84 18.07
N CYS A 211 -13.81 16.63 17.95
CA CYS A 211 -14.29 15.86 19.09
C CYS A 211 -13.14 15.52 20.07
N TYR A 212 -12.02 15.07 19.54
CA TYR A 212 -10.83 14.74 20.34
C TYR A 212 -10.30 15.95 21.14
N ARG A 213 -10.21 17.13 20.52
CA ARG A 213 -9.81 18.39 21.19
C ARG A 213 -10.81 18.83 22.26
N ALA A 214 -12.09 18.46 22.11
CA ALA A 214 -13.12 18.68 23.13
C ALA A 214 -13.14 17.59 24.22
N GLY A 215 -12.26 16.59 24.15
CA GLY A 215 -12.24 15.47 25.08
C GLY A 215 -13.46 14.53 24.95
N ILE A 216 -14.09 14.48 23.79
CA ILE A 216 -15.28 13.69 23.48
C ILE A 216 -14.92 12.63 22.45
N ASP A 217 -15.33 11.38 22.68
CA ASP A 217 -15.26 10.34 21.66
C ASP A 217 -16.28 10.63 20.54
N GLY A 218 -15.79 10.84 19.31
CA GLY A 218 -16.63 11.12 18.14
C GLY A 218 -17.63 10.00 17.79
N GLY A 219 -17.41 8.79 18.27
CA GLY A 219 -18.33 7.64 18.12
C GLY A 219 -19.53 7.67 19.06
N VAL A 220 -19.50 8.46 20.13
CA VAL A 220 -20.63 8.57 21.08
C VAL A 220 -21.83 9.22 20.38
N PRO A 221 -23.05 8.67 20.52
CA PRO A 221 -24.26 9.29 20.00
C PRO A 221 -24.51 10.67 20.65
N THR A 222 -25.02 11.60 19.86
CA THR A 222 -25.29 12.98 20.30
C THR A 222 -26.29 13.09 21.46
N ASP A 223 -27.21 12.17 21.60
CA ASP A 223 -28.15 12.07 22.72
C ASP A 223 -27.50 11.60 24.03
N GLY A 224 -26.34 10.94 23.95
CA GLY A 224 -25.51 10.57 25.10
C GLY A 224 -24.72 11.74 25.71
N LEU A 225 -24.63 12.89 25.01
CA LEU A 225 -23.90 14.06 25.49
C LEU A 225 -24.77 14.94 26.40
N SER A 226 -24.22 15.36 27.52
CA SER A 226 -24.82 16.38 28.37
C SER A 226 -24.86 17.75 27.67
N SER A 227 -25.72 18.65 28.13
CA SER A 227 -25.79 20.03 27.59
C SER A 227 -24.46 20.77 27.72
N LEU A 228 -23.70 20.52 28.78
CA LEU A 228 -22.38 21.14 28.99
C LEU A 228 -21.34 20.61 27.99
N GLU A 229 -21.33 19.33 27.71
CA GLU A 229 -20.42 18.72 26.72
C GLU A 229 -20.75 19.23 25.30
N LYS A 230 -22.04 19.33 24.94
CA LYS A 230 -22.48 19.92 23.67
C LYS A 230 -21.99 21.35 23.53
N LEU A 231 -22.14 22.16 24.57
CA LEU A 231 -21.70 23.58 24.57
C LEU A 231 -20.17 23.68 24.47
N HIS A 232 -19.44 22.85 25.19
CA HIS A 232 -17.99 22.80 25.12
C HIS A 232 -17.49 22.41 23.70
N LEU A 233 -18.10 21.38 23.10
CA LEU A 233 -17.82 20.98 21.74
C LEU A 233 -18.12 22.10 20.73
N ALA A 234 -19.26 22.80 20.88
CA ALA A 234 -19.63 23.94 20.03
C ALA A 234 -18.59 25.05 20.12
N HIS A 235 -18.16 25.44 21.32
CA HIS A 235 -17.10 26.45 21.49
C HIS A 235 -15.75 26.00 20.92
N THR A 236 -15.39 24.72 21.06
CA THR A 236 -14.17 24.15 20.46
C THR A 236 -14.22 24.22 18.94
N PHE A 237 -15.37 23.87 18.34
CA PHE A 237 -15.61 23.98 16.90
C PHE A 237 -15.46 25.46 16.43
N LEU A 238 -16.16 26.39 17.07
CA LEU A 238 -16.13 27.81 16.68
C LEU A 238 -14.73 28.40 16.78
N ARG A 239 -13.97 28.08 17.83
CA ARG A 239 -12.58 28.53 17.96
C ARG A 239 -11.72 28.03 16.79
N ILE A 240 -11.85 26.78 16.40
CA ILE A 240 -11.10 26.24 15.24
C ILE A 240 -11.52 26.96 13.95
N MET A 241 -12.81 27.27 13.78
CA MET A 241 -13.27 28.03 12.60
C MET A 241 -12.74 29.46 12.60
N ASP A 242 -12.62 30.10 13.75
CA ASP A 242 -12.02 31.43 13.87
C ASP A 242 -10.51 31.39 13.55
N ASP A 243 -9.78 30.38 13.99
CA ASP A 243 -8.36 30.18 13.63
C ASP A 243 -8.20 30.05 12.11
N ILE A 244 -9.07 29.28 11.45
CA ILE A 244 -9.08 29.12 9.98
C ILE A 244 -9.38 30.45 9.29
N ARG A 245 -10.39 31.22 9.77
CA ARG A 245 -10.73 32.53 9.23
C ARG A 245 -9.57 33.54 9.34
N GLN A 246 -8.76 33.43 10.39
CA GLN A 246 -7.57 34.25 10.58
C GLN A 246 -6.33 33.75 9.80
N GLY A 247 -6.47 32.65 9.04
CA GLY A 247 -5.37 32.06 8.27
C GLY A 247 -4.33 31.32 9.11
N MET A 248 -4.71 30.91 10.32
CA MET A 248 -3.84 30.10 11.18
C MET A 248 -3.92 28.62 10.78
N PHE A 249 -3.01 28.20 9.92
CA PHE A 249 -2.90 26.82 9.44
C PHE A 249 -1.61 26.18 9.94
N GLU A 250 -1.69 24.89 10.24
CA GLU A 250 -0.57 24.04 10.66
C GLU A 250 -0.54 22.77 9.78
N PRO A 251 -0.08 22.90 8.50
CA PRO A 251 -0.04 21.76 7.58
C PRO A 251 0.84 20.64 8.11
N ASN A 252 0.32 19.41 8.20
CA ASN A 252 1.06 18.28 8.73
C ASN A 252 0.67 16.96 8.08
N ILE A 253 1.63 16.01 8.02
CA ILE A 253 1.43 14.63 7.58
C ILE A 253 1.65 13.70 8.77
N VAL A 254 0.75 12.76 8.93
CA VAL A 254 0.85 11.66 9.91
C VAL A 254 1.43 10.44 9.21
N TYR A 255 2.49 9.87 9.79
CA TYR A 255 3.17 8.70 9.26
C TYR A 255 3.02 7.49 10.19
N LYS A 256 2.77 6.31 9.60
CA LYS A 256 2.94 5.01 10.25
C LYS A 256 4.23 4.38 9.73
N GLY A 257 5.31 4.49 10.49
CA GLY A 257 6.65 4.21 10.00
C GLY A 257 7.04 5.21 8.91
N LYS A 258 7.17 4.76 7.66
CA LYS A 258 7.47 5.61 6.48
C LYS A 258 6.28 5.84 5.56
N GLU A 259 5.15 5.21 5.84
CA GLU A 259 3.96 5.33 5.00
C GLU A 259 3.13 6.53 5.46
N PRO A 260 2.89 7.55 4.59
CA PRO A 260 2.00 8.65 4.91
C PRO A 260 0.57 8.13 4.96
N VAL A 261 -0.06 8.24 6.13
CA VAL A 261 -1.41 7.73 6.39
C VAL A 261 -2.45 8.80 6.11
N GLU A 262 -2.31 9.96 6.76
CA GLU A 262 -3.23 11.08 6.65
C GLU A 262 -2.46 12.41 6.57
N PHE A 263 -3.13 13.44 6.08
CA PHE A 263 -2.66 14.81 6.16
C PHE A 263 -3.80 15.76 6.52
N ALA A 264 -3.47 16.92 7.08
CA ALA A 264 -4.43 17.97 7.36
C ALA A 264 -3.77 19.35 7.31
N SER A 265 -4.59 20.39 7.18
CA SER A 265 -4.18 21.79 7.32
C SER A 265 -4.27 22.29 8.77
N LEU A 266 -4.76 21.46 9.67
CA LEU A 266 -4.76 21.66 11.12
C LEU A 266 -3.89 20.60 11.76
N LYS A 267 -3.20 20.93 12.85
CA LYS A 267 -2.42 19.94 13.60
C LYS A 267 -3.32 18.81 14.08
N LEU A 268 -3.00 17.56 13.70
CA LEU A 268 -3.74 16.37 14.12
C LEU A 268 -3.20 15.88 15.46
N THR A 269 -3.93 16.15 16.55
CA THR A 269 -3.54 15.82 17.92
C THR A 269 -4.05 14.45 18.38
N GLN A 270 -5.01 13.88 17.65
CA GLN A 270 -5.58 12.55 17.93
C GLN A 270 -4.61 11.39 17.65
N TYR A 271 -3.55 11.59 16.91
CA TYR A 271 -2.57 10.56 16.54
C TYR A 271 -1.34 10.58 17.45
N GLN A 272 -1.51 10.29 18.77
CA GLN A 272 -0.43 10.37 19.75
C GLN A 272 0.67 9.32 19.55
N ASP A 273 0.31 8.15 18.99
CA ASP A 273 1.23 7.01 18.79
C ASP A 273 1.92 7.00 17.41
N LEU A 274 1.67 8.01 16.58
CA LEU A 274 2.22 8.11 15.23
C LEU A 274 3.13 9.33 15.08
N SER A 275 4.10 9.25 14.17
CA SER A 275 4.95 10.41 13.89
C SER A 275 4.20 11.43 13.05
N VAL A 276 4.30 12.69 13.45
CA VAL A 276 3.70 13.83 12.75
C VAL A 276 4.80 14.74 12.26
N THR A 277 4.81 15.05 10.96
CA THR A 277 5.75 16.00 10.35
C THR A 277 4.99 17.25 9.93
N GLU A 278 5.43 18.41 10.40
CA GLU A 278 4.88 19.73 10.06
C GLU A 278 5.56 20.30 8.82
N PHE A 279 4.82 21.08 8.03
CA PHE A 279 5.29 21.69 6.78
C PHE A 279 5.11 23.20 6.81
N SER A 280 5.99 23.91 6.11
CA SER A 280 5.94 25.38 6.02
C SER A 280 4.82 25.88 5.10
N SER A 281 4.37 25.07 4.13
CA SER A 281 3.26 25.37 3.24
C SER A 281 2.45 24.13 2.90
N ILE A 282 1.17 24.38 2.57
CA ILE A 282 0.29 23.29 2.11
C ILE A 282 0.73 22.76 0.73
N SER A 283 1.36 23.56 -0.11
CA SER A 283 1.90 23.13 -1.40
C SER A 283 3.03 22.13 -1.25
N GLU A 284 3.98 22.37 -0.33
CA GLU A 284 5.06 21.44 -0.01
C GLU A 284 4.53 20.13 0.58
N LEU A 285 3.56 20.23 1.49
CA LEU A 285 2.89 19.07 2.07
C LEU A 285 2.24 18.21 0.98
N LEU A 286 1.44 18.82 0.10
CA LEU A 286 0.73 18.10 -0.95
C LEU A 286 1.68 17.47 -1.97
N GLU A 287 2.74 18.17 -2.35
CA GLU A 287 3.77 17.63 -3.24
C GLU A 287 4.43 16.38 -2.61
N THR A 288 4.81 16.46 -1.33
CA THR A 288 5.43 15.35 -0.59
C THR A 288 4.47 14.18 -0.42
N TYR A 289 3.29 14.42 0.15
CA TYR A 289 2.30 13.37 0.43
C TYR A 289 1.90 12.58 -0.82
N TYR A 290 1.61 13.32 -1.91
CA TYR A 290 1.16 12.67 -3.15
C TYR A 290 2.30 12.12 -3.99
N ALA A 291 3.52 12.67 -3.92
CA ALA A 291 4.70 12.05 -4.51
C ALA A 291 4.96 10.68 -3.90
N GLU A 292 4.99 10.58 -2.58
CA GLU A 292 5.19 9.32 -1.86
C GLU A 292 4.05 8.32 -2.12
N LYS A 293 2.80 8.75 -1.99
CA LYS A 293 1.62 7.92 -2.24
C LYS A 293 1.49 7.51 -3.71
N ASN A 294 1.89 8.35 -4.65
CA ASN A 294 1.86 8.05 -6.09
C ASN A 294 2.92 7.01 -6.47
N ILE A 295 4.12 7.07 -5.86
CA ILE A 295 5.15 6.03 -6.03
C ILE A 295 4.61 4.68 -5.56
N VAL A 296 4.06 4.60 -4.36
CA VAL A 296 3.47 3.37 -3.81
C VAL A 296 2.31 2.87 -4.69
N THR A 297 1.42 3.77 -5.13
CA THR A 297 0.28 3.40 -5.97
C THR A 297 0.73 2.93 -7.35
N LYS A 298 1.68 3.61 -8.00
CA LYS A 298 2.25 3.20 -9.30
C LYS A 298 2.94 1.84 -9.20
N ILE A 299 3.71 1.61 -8.13
CA ILE A 299 4.37 0.33 -7.91
C ILE A 299 3.35 -0.76 -7.66
N ARG A 300 2.32 -0.52 -6.84
CA ARG A 300 1.21 -1.46 -6.66
C ARG A 300 0.52 -1.78 -7.99
N GLN A 301 0.19 -0.79 -8.81
CA GLN A 301 -0.42 -1.01 -10.13
C GLN A 301 0.49 -1.80 -11.08
N LYS A 302 1.77 -1.43 -11.17
CA LYS A 302 2.76 -2.14 -12.00
C LYS A 302 3.06 -3.56 -11.49
N SER A 303 2.88 -3.82 -10.20
CA SER A 303 3.08 -5.14 -9.60
C SER A 303 1.85 -6.06 -9.69
N VAL A 304 0.67 -5.57 -10.10
CA VAL A 304 -0.58 -6.36 -10.15
C VAL A 304 -0.41 -7.67 -10.91
N ASP A 305 0.19 -7.63 -12.10
CA ASP A 305 0.41 -8.82 -12.92
C ASP A 305 1.37 -9.80 -12.26
N LEU A 306 2.46 -9.30 -11.66
CA LEU A 306 3.43 -10.12 -10.93
C LEU A 306 2.79 -10.77 -9.70
N ARG A 307 2.01 -10.01 -8.92
CA ARG A 307 1.26 -10.52 -7.77
C ARG A 307 0.27 -11.61 -8.18
N LYS A 308 -0.45 -11.42 -9.28
CA LYS A 308 -1.39 -12.42 -9.81
C LYS A 308 -0.67 -13.72 -10.20
N ILE A 309 0.49 -13.62 -10.85
CA ILE A 309 1.31 -14.77 -11.23
C ILE A 309 1.78 -15.53 -9.97
N VAL A 310 2.32 -14.82 -8.98
CA VAL A 310 2.79 -15.41 -7.72
C VAL A 310 1.62 -16.07 -6.98
N GLN A 311 0.50 -15.38 -6.83
CA GLN A 311 -0.68 -15.90 -6.13
C GLN A 311 -1.22 -17.17 -6.81
N THR A 312 -1.39 -17.15 -8.13
CA THR A 312 -1.87 -18.31 -8.89
C THR A 312 -0.91 -19.50 -8.77
N SER A 313 0.41 -19.24 -8.83
CA SER A 313 1.43 -20.29 -8.69
C SER A 313 1.44 -20.84 -7.26
N LEU A 314 1.29 -20.00 -6.25
CA LEU A 314 1.22 -20.39 -4.85
C LEU A 314 0.01 -21.30 -4.59
N GLU A 315 -1.18 -20.88 -5.01
CA GLU A 315 -2.42 -21.67 -4.86
C GLU A 315 -2.31 -23.05 -5.54
N ARG A 316 -1.70 -23.09 -6.73
CA ARG A 316 -1.47 -24.36 -7.45
C ARG A 316 -0.52 -25.27 -6.67
N ASN A 317 0.58 -24.75 -6.14
CA ASN A 317 1.54 -25.54 -5.39
C ASN A 317 1.00 -26.00 -4.03
N VAL A 318 0.23 -25.17 -3.33
CA VAL A 318 -0.45 -25.56 -2.09
C VAL A 318 -1.45 -26.71 -2.34
N LYS A 319 -2.26 -26.63 -3.39
CA LYS A 319 -3.16 -27.74 -3.78
C LYS A 319 -2.40 -29.02 -4.14
N LYS A 320 -1.29 -28.88 -4.89
CA LYS A 320 -0.40 -30.00 -5.23
C LYS A 320 0.17 -30.65 -3.97
N TYR A 321 0.66 -29.86 -3.02
CA TYR A 321 1.20 -30.33 -1.74
C TYR A 321 0.16 -31.10 -0.92
N GLN A 322 -1.07 -30.56 -0.80
CA GLN A 322 -2.16 -31.23 -0.10
C GLN A 322 -2.53 -32.58 -0.73
N LEU A 323 -2.53 -32.67 -2.07
CA LEU A 323 -2.77 -33.92 -2.78
C LEU A 323 -1.66 -34.94 -2.53
N GLN A 324 -0.41 -34.50 -2.58
CA GLN A 324 0.77 -35.34 -2.28
C GLN A 324 0.74 -35.84 -0.84
N GLN A 325 0.37 -34.99 0.14
CA GLN A 325 0.20 -35.42 1.53
C GLN A 325 -0.90 -36.48 1.69
N LYS A 326 -2.03 -36.31 0.99
CA LYS A 326 -3.09 -37.33 0.99
C LYS A 326 -2.61 -38.66 0.41
N GLN A 327 -1.91 -38.61 -0.73
CA GLN A 327 -1.31 -39.79 -1.35
C GLN A 327 -0.26 -40.47 -0.44
N MET A 328 0.53 -39.68 0.31
CA MET A 328 1.51 -40.19 1.26
C MET A 328 0.81 -40.99 2.39
N LYS A 329 -0.30 -40.45 2.96
CA LYS A 329 -1.11 -41.19 3.95
C LYS A 329 -1.65 -42.51 3.42
N ASP A 330 -2.02 -42.59 2.14
CA ASP A 330 -2.46 -43.84 1.53
C ASP A 330 -1.33 -44.88 1.43
N THR A 331 -0.07 -44.46 1.42
CA THR A 331 1.09 -45.37 1.42
C THR A 331 1.40 -45.98 2.79
N GLU A 332 0.86 -45.41 3.91
CA GLU A 332 1.06 -45.97 5.27
C GLU A 332 0.55 -47.39 5.39
N LYS A 333 -0.42 -47.78 4.55
CA LYS A 333 -0.94 -49.13 4.46
C LYS A 333 0.09 -50.18 3.93
N LYS A 334 1.25 -49.75 3.48
CA LYS A 334 2.28 -50.62 2.91
C LYS A 334 2.71 -51.75 3.86
N ASP A 335 2.93 -51.42 5.15
CA ASP A 335 3.39 -52.40 6.14
C ASP A 335 2.35 -53.48 6.40
N LYS A 336 1.04 -53.16 6.31
CA LYS A 336 -0.02 -54.15 6.36
C LYS A 336 0.10 -55.19 5.27
N TYR A 337 0.40 -54.81 4.04
CA TYR A 337 0.57 -55.75 2.91
C TYR A 337 1.84 -56.57 3.05
N ARG A 338 2.92 -56.00 3.59
CA ARG A 338 4.15 -56.74 3.92
C ARG A 338 3.85 -57.87 4.94
N ILE A 339 3.22 -57.50 6.05
CA ILE A 339 2.83 -58.42 7.11
C ILE A 339 1.92 -59.51 6.57
N TRP A 340 0.91 -59.19 5.79
CA TRP A 340 0.02 -60.17 5.18
C TRP A 340 0.75 -61.15 4.27
N GLY A 341 1.69 -60.67 3.45
CA GLY A 341 2.55 -61.54 2.61
C GLY A 341 3.41 -62.49 3.44
N GLU A 342 4.02 -61.99 4.52
CA GLU A 342 4.84 -62.78 5.44
C GLU A 342 4.00 -63.82 6.17
N LEU A 343 2.81 -63.48 6.69
CA LEU A 343 1.92 -64.41 7.38
C LEU A 343 1.39 -65.51 6.46
N ILE A 344 1.08 -65.19 5.20
CA ILE A 344 0.68 -66.19 4.20
C ILE A 344 1.85 -67.16 3.92
N ASN A 345 3.08 -66.68 3.79
CA ASN A 345 4.24 -67.55 3.59
C ASN A 345 4.53 -68.41 4.82
N THR A 346 4.27 -67.93 6.03
CA THR A 346 4.55 -68.66 7.26
C THR A 346 3.48 -69.72 7.57
N TYR A 347 2.21 -69.39 7.42
CA TYR A 347 1.07 -70.21 7.87
C TYR A 347 0.26 -70.78 6.70
N GLY A 348 0.56 -70.40 5.44
CA GLY A 348 -0.24 -70.79 4.27
C GLY A 348 -0.06 -72.22 3.79
N TYR A 349 0.81 -73.01 4.39
CA TYR A 349 1.11 -74.37 4.01
C TYR A 349 -0.09 -75.32 3.94
N GLY A 350 -1.07 -75.14 4.81
CA GLY A 350 -2.19 -76.02 4.93
C GLY A 350 -3.51 -75.46 4.34
N LEU A 351 -3.42 -74.36 3.60
CA LEU A 351 -4.63 -73.73 3.03
C LEU A 351 -5.07 -74.45 1.75
N GLU A 352 -6.34 -74.86 1.71
CA GLU A 352 -6.95 -75.46 0.53
C GLU A 352 -7.15 -74.40 -0.59
N PRO A 353 -7.01 -74.78 -1.86
CA PRO A 353 -7.33 -73.90 -2.98
C PRO A 353 -8.80 -73.42 -2.94
N GLY A 354 -9.04 -72.14 -3.18
CA GLY A 354 -10.39 -71.55 -3.24
C GLY A 354 -10.83 -70.85 -1.98
N ILE A 355 -10.03 -70.79 -0.90
CA ILE A 355 -10.33 -70.08 0.32
C ILE A 355 -10.30 -68.55 0.07
N LYS A 356 -11.33 -67.84 0.56
CA LYS A 356 -11.47 -66.36 0.39
C LYS A 356 -10.74 -65.54 1.46
N SER A 357 -10.45 -66.11 2.60
CA SER A 357 -9.68 -65.50 3.69
C SER A 357 -9.21 -66.53 4.68
N PHE A 358 -8.19 -66.22 5.45
CA PHE A 358 -7.76 -67.03 6.58
C PHE A 358 -7.29 -66.19 7.76
N GLU A 359 -7.39 -66.74 8.96
CA GLU A 359 -6.95 -66.10 10.18
C GLU A 359 -5.54 -66.56 10.54
N ALA A 360 -4.64 -65.60 10.79
CA ALA A 360 -3.28 -65.88 11.22
C ALA A 360 -2.90 -64.98 12.41
N LEU A 361 -2.08 -65.56 13.32
CA LEU A 361 -1.52 -64.77 14.41
C LEU A 361 -0.43 -63.85 13.88
N ASN A 362 -0.63 -62.56 14.02
CA ASN A 362 0.42 -61.57 13.70
C ASN A 362 1.46 -61.59 14.83
N TYR A 363 2.60 -62.14 14.57
CA TYR A 363 3.70 -62.27 15.53
C TYR A 363 4.37 -60.91 15.88
N TYR A 364 4.05 -59.83 15.19
CA TYR A 364 4.52 -58.48 15.53
C TYR A 364 3.66 -57.80 16.60
N THR A 365 2.32 -58.04 16.56
CA THR A 365 1.37 -57.41 17.49
C THR A 365 0.73 -58.38 18.47
N ASN A 366 0.93 -59.70 18.29
CA ASN A 366 0.31 -60.78 19.02
C ASN A 366 -1.24 -60.81 18.94
N GLU A 367 -1.80 -60.26 17.84
CA GLU A 367 -3.23 -60.21 17.53
C GLU A 367 -3.57 -61.13 16.35
N THR A 368 -4.75 -61.72 16.33
CA THR A 368 -5.25 -62.50 15.20
C THR A 368 -5.74 -61.54 14.11
N VAL A 369 -5.21 -61.72 12.87
CA VAL A 369 -5.56 -60.86 11.71
C VAL A 369 -6.22 -61.74 10.64
N ASN A 370 -7.39 -61.28 10.14
CA ASN A 370 -8.04 -61.91 9.01
C ASN A 370 -7.49 -61.34 7.70
N ILE A 371 -6.88 -62.21 6.90
CA ILE A 371 -6.19 -61.90 5.64
C ILE A 371 -7.09 -62.31 4.47
N PRO A 372 -7.56 -61.38 3.64
CA PRO A 372 -8.32 -61.70 2.43
C PRO A 372 -7.44 -62.38 1.39
N LEU A 373 -7.96 -63.45 0.77
CA LEU A 373 -7.27 -64.17 -0.30
C LEU A 373 -8.09 -64.11 -1.59
N ASP A 374 -7.43 -64.15 -2.71
CA ASP A 374 -8.04 -64.33 -4.02
C ASP A 374 -8.19 -65.86 -4.24
N PRO A 375 -9.43 -66.37 -4.31
CA PRO A 375 -9.68 -67.82 -4.39
C PRO A 375 -9.21 -68.46 -5.69
N THR A 376 -8.88 -67.64 -6.71
CA THR A 376 -8.37 -68.12 -8.01
C THR A 376 -6.84 -68.32 -7.99
N LEU A 377 -6.16 -67.90 -6.91
CA LEU A 377 -4.71 -67.92 -6.76
C LEU A 377 -4.31 -68.90 -5.64
N THR A 378 -3.14 -69.50 -5.81
CA THR A 378 -2.51 -70.27 -4.73
C THR A 378 -2.10 -69.39 -3.57
N PRO A 379 -1.89 -69.90 -2.35
CA PRO A 379 -1.39 -69.12 -1.24
C PRO A 379 -0.08 -68.37 -1.55
N GLN A 380 0.84 -69.00 -2.26
CA GLN A 380 2.11 -68.34 -2.68
C GLN A 380 1.88 -67.20 -3.67
N GLU A 381 0.97 -67.37 -4.61
CA GLU A 381 0.59 -66.28 -5.55
C GLU A 381 -0.11 -65.13 -4.83
N ASN A 382 -0.96 -65.41 -3.84
CA ASN A 382 -1.56 -64.38 -2.98
C ASN A 382 -0.49 -63.62 -2.17
N ALA A 383 0.49 -64.34 -1.59
CA ALA A 383 1.61 -63.71 -0.88
C ALA A 383 2.41 -62.81 -1.84
N LYS A 384 2.73 -63.29 -3.04
CA LYS A 384 3.40 -62.49 -4.07
C LYS A 384 2.60 -61.23 -4.45
N LYS A 385 1.28 -61.35 -4.62
CA LYS A 385 0.38 -60.23 -4.90
C LYS A 385 0.44 -59.15 -3.80
N TYR A 386 0.55 -59.55 -2.52
CA TYR A 386 0.72 -58.63 -1.41
C TYR A 386 2.10 -58.00 -1.34
N PHE A 387 3.16 -58.74 -1.61
CA PHE A 387 4.52 -58.20 -1.73
C PHE A 387 4.66 -57.23 -2.92
N ASP A 388 4.00 -57.49 -4.03
CA ASP A 388 3.97 -56.59 -5.17
C ASP A 388 3.26 -55.25 -4.80
N LYS A 389 2.15 -55.32 -4.06
CA LYS A 389 1.46 -54.15 -3.52
C LYS A 389 2.36 -53.37 -2.56
N TYR A 390 3.02 -54.05 -1.63
CA TYR A 390 3.98 -53.44 -0.71
C TYR A 390 5.09 -52.72 -1.46
N SER A 391 5.72 -53.40 -2.41
CA SER A 391 6.84 -52.86 -3.20
C SER A 391 6.43 -51.65 -4.05
N LYS A 392 5.19 -51.66 -4.59
CA LYS A 392 4.61 -50.52 -5.31
C LYS A 392 4.39 -49.31 -4.38
N LEU A 393 3.77 -49.55 -3.21
CA LEU A 393 3.49 -48.49 -2.24
C LEU A 393 4.78 -47.94 -1.62
N LYS A 394 5.79 -48.77 -1.37
CA LYS A 394 7.11 -48.34 -0.89
C LYS A 394 7.76 -47.37 -1.87
N ARG A 395 7.87 -47.76 -3.15
CA ARG A 395 8.44 -46.91 -4.20
C ARG A 395 7.65 -45.59 -4.36
N THR A 396 6.31 -45.66 -4.20
CA THR A 396 5.48 -44.47 -4.25
C THR A 396 5.74 -43.54 -3.04
N ALA A 397 5.92 -44.11 -1.83
CA ALA A 397 6.24 -43.32 -0.65
C ALA A 397 7.60 -42.62 -0.79
N ASP A 398 8.64 -43.34 -1.22
CA ASP A 398 9.99 -42.79 -1.41
C ASP A 398 9.99 -41.66 -2.47
N ALA A 399 9.21 -41.81 -3.56
CA ALA A 399 9.05 -40.77 -4.58
C ALA A 399 8.26 -39.56 -4.06
N LEU A 400 7.20 -39.81 -3.28
CA LEU A 400 6.39 -38.72 -2.71
C LEU A 400 7.12 -37.90 -1.65
N GLU A 401 8.02 -38.49 -0.89
CA GLU A 401 8.86 -37.79 0.08
C GLU A 401 9.69 -36.69 -0.61
N ASN A 402 10.38 -37.04 -1.69
CA ASN A 402 11.14 -36.08 -2.49
C ASN A 402 10.26 -35.02 -3.11
N LEU A 403 9.10 -35.42 -3.69
CA LEU A 403 8.16 -34.46 -4.31
C LEU A 403 7.52 -33.49 -3.29
N LEU A 404 7.28 -33.92 -2.06
CA LEU A 404 6.81 -33.08 -0.97
C LEU A 404 7.86 -32.02 -0.59
N GLN A 405 9.12 -32.43 -0.46
CA GLN A 405 10.22 -31.50 -0.17
C GLN A 405 10.41 -30.47 -1.28
N GLU A 406 10.37 -30.89 -2.54
CA GLU A 406 10.45 -29.99 -3.69
C GLU A 406 9.29 -28.99 -3.71
N THR A 407 8.05 -29.48 -3.50
CA THR A 407 6.86 -28.64 -3.54
C THR A 407 6.83 -27.65 -2.34
N ASP A 408 7.27 -28.06 -1.15
CA ASP A 408 7.42 -27.18 0.02
C ASP A 408 8.45 -26.07 -0.25
N SER A 409 9.60 -26.45 -0.82
CA SER A 409 10.62 -25.46 -1.21
C SER A 409 10.09 -24.44 -2.23
N GLU A 410 9.25 -24.88 -3.19
CA GLU A 410 8.61 -23.98 -4.14
C GLU A 410 7.58 -23.03 -3.49
N ILE A 411 6.79 -23.54 -2.54
CA ILE A 411 5.83 -22.72 -1.78
C ILE A 411 6.58 -21.64 -0.99
N ARG A 412 7.61 -22.01 -0.24
CA ARG A 412 8.42 -21.05 0.53
C ARG A 412 9.07 -19.99 -0.36
N HIS A 413 9.56 -20.38 -1.53
CA HIS A 413 10.15 -19.45 -2.48
C HIS A 413 9.11 -18.46 -3.02
N LEU A 414 7.91 -18.93 -3.39
CA LEU A 414 6.84 -18.05 -3.85
C LEU A 414 6.34 -17.10 -2.73
N GLU A 415 6.30 -17.57 -1.48
CA GLU A 415 5.99 -16.72 -0.33
C GLU A 415 7.06 -15.64 -0.10
N SER A 416 8.35 -15.96 -0.28
CA SER A 416 9.42 -14.96 -0.17
C SER A 416 9.36 -13.92 -1.30
N ILE A 417 8.99 -14.33 -2.52
CA ILE A 417 8.75 -13.40 -3.63
C ILE A 417 7.52 -12.52 -3.35
N ALA A 418 6.45 -13.07 -2.77
CA ALA A 418 5.29 -12.28 -2.36
C ALA A 418 5.66 -11.21 -1.33
N ALA A 419 6.47 -11.54 -0.33
CA ALA A 419 6.99 -10.58 0.64
C ALA A 419 7.88 -9.52 -0.03
N SER A 420 8.73 -9.91 -1.00
CA SER A 420 9.55 -8.97 -1.78
C SER A 420 8.70 -7.97 -2.59
N LEU A 421 7.56 -8.40 -3.14
CA LEU A 421 6.60 -7.52 -3.82
C LEU A 421 5.95 -6.50 -2.86
N ASP A 422 5.83 -6.83 -1.57
CA ASP A 422 5.30 -5.91 -0.55
C ASP A 422 6.36 -4.90 -0.07
N ILE A 423 7.64 -5.26 -0.19
CA ILE A 423 8.80 -4.43 0.19
C ILE A 423 9.23 -3.50 -0.95
N ALA A 424 8.93 -3.85 -2.22
CA ALA A 424 9.34 -3.10 -3.40
C ALA A 424 8.86 -1.64 -3.35
N VAL A 425 9.78 -0.69 -3.56
CA VAL A 425 9.54 0.77 -3.54
C VAL A 425 9.90 1.46 -4.85
N SER A 426 10.48 0.74 -5.82
CA SER A 426 10.91 1.28 -7.12
C SER A 426 10.58 0.32 -8.27
N GLU A 427 10.59 0.84 -9.50
CA GLU A 427 10.43 0.01 -10.70
C GLU A 427 11.60 -0.97 -10.88
N ASP A 428 12.80 -0.56 -10.50
CA ASP A 428 13.99 -1.41 -10.54
C ASP A 428 13.86 -2.63 -9.61
N ASP A 429 13.19 -2.46 -8.45
CA ASP A 429 12.87 -3.57 -7.56
C ASP A 429 11.95 -4.58 -8.26
N LEU A 430 10.91 -4.09 -8.96
CA LEU A 430 9.98 -4.97 -9.70
C LEU A 430 10.65 -5.68 -10.88
N ILE A 431 11.61 -5.03 -11.55
CA ILE A 431 12.39 -5.65 -12.63
C ILE A 431 13.20 -6.81 -12.08
N GLN A 432 13.85 -6.65 -10.93
CA GLN A 432 14.65 -7.70 -10.29
C GLN A 432 13.79 -8.89 -9.85
N ILE A 433 12.61 -8.63 -9.27
CA ILE A 433 11.64 -9.68 -8.91
C ILE A 433 11.11 -10.40 -10.15
N LYS A 434 10.84 -9.67 -11.24
CA LYS A 434 10.41 -10.25 -12.51
C LYS A 434 11.48 -11.15 -13.13
N GLU A 435 12.74 -10.80 -13.03
CA GLU A 435 13.85 -11.64 -13.48
C GLU A 435 13.91 -12.94 -12.68
N GLU A 436 13.76 -12.88 -11.36
CA GLU A 436 13.68 -14.07 -10.51
C GLU A 436 12.52 -14.99 -10.92
N LEU A 437 11.31 -14.43 -11.09
CA LEU A 437 10.16 -15.21 -11.58
C LEU A 437 10.39 -15.82 -12.97
N THR A 438 11.18 -15.17 -13.81
CA THR A 438 11.52 -15.68 -15.15
C THR A 438 12.58 -16.77 -15.10
N GLU A 439 13.60 -16.62 -14.25
CA GLU A 439 14.66 -17.59 -14.05
C GLU A 439 14.13 -18.92 -13.50
N TYR A 440 13.18 -18.85 -12.54
CA TYR A 440 12.56 -20.04 -11.93
C TYR A 440 11.31 -20.52 -12.70
N GLY A 441 11.05 -20.01 -13.92
CA GLY A 441 10.05 -20.55 -14.83
C GLY A 441 8.59 -20.21 -14.54
N TYR A 442 8.31 -19.31 -13.61
CA TYR A 442 6.97 -18.80 -13.35
C TYR A 442 6.48 -17.85 -14.43
N ILE A 443 7.40 -17.16 -15.13
CA ILE A 443 7.15 -16.32 -16.31
C ILE A 443 7.90 -16.91 -17.51
N ARG A 444 7.22 -17.07 -18.64
CA ARG A 444 7.86 -17.51 -19.88
C ARG A 444 8.81 -16.43 -20.40
N ARG A 445 10.07 -16.80 -20.67
CA ARG A 445 11.04 -15.94 -21.36
C ARG A 445 10.50 -15.61 -22.76
N LYS A 446 10.21 -14.33 -23.00
CA LYS A 446 10.05 -13.87 -24.38
C LYS A 446 11.46 -13.73 -24.97
N TYR A 447 11.71 -14.40 -26.09
CA TYR A 447 12.94 -14.20 -26.88
C TYR A 447 12.93 -12.77 -27.44
N THR A 448 13.48 -11.85 -26.71
CA THR A 448 13.85 -10.53 -27.23
C THR A 448 15.37 -10.49 -27.34
N SER A 449 15.87 -10.25 -28.55
CA SER A 449 17.29 -9.97 -28.79
C SER A 449 17.66 -8.60 -28.22
N GLY A 450 17.58 -8.44 -26.92
CA GLY A 450 17.77 -7.20 -26.20
C GLY A 450 18.91 -7.28 -25.19
N LYS A 451 19.63 -6.17 -25.05
CA LYS A 451 20.66 -5.96 -24.02
C LYS A 451 20.13 -6.40 -22.66
N LYS A 452 20.96 -7.12 -21.87
CA LYS A 452 20.64 -7.42 -20.46
C LYS A 452 20.24 -6.11 -19.77
N VAL A 453 19.07 -6.11 -19.14
CA VAL A 453 18.60 -4.97 -18.35
C VAL A 453 19.59 -4.75 -17.21
N LYS A 454 20.16 -3.54 -17.12
CA LYS A 454 21.08 -3.20 -16.04
C LYS A 454 20.26 -3.04 -14.76
N ILE A 455 20.44 -3.94 -13.79
CA ILE A 455 19.79 -3.88 -12.49
C ILE A 455 20.47 -2.77 -11.68
N THR A 456 19.70 -1.79 -11.26
CA THR A 456 20.18 -0.62 -10.48
C THR A 456 19.60 -0.58 -9.06
N SER A 457 18.67 -1.49 -8.74
CA SER A 457 18.12 -1.61 -7.39
C SER A 457 19.20 -1.94 -6.35
N LYS A 458 19.20 -1.18 -5.25
CA LYS A 458 20.13 -1.35 -4.11
C LYS A 458 19.35 -1.71 -2.85
N PRO A 459 19.96 -2.43 -1.88
CA PRO A 459 19.40 -2.64 -0.56
C PRO A 459 19.07 -1.31 0.15
N PHE A 460 18.15 -1.35 1.11
CA PHE A 460 17.99 -0.20 2.00
C PHE A 460 19.25 -0.05 2.87
N HIS A 461 19.60 1.19 3.17
CA HIS A 461 20.71 1.55 4.00
C HIS A 461 20.24 2.44 5.16
N TYR A 462 20.54 2.00 6.37
CA TYR A 462 20.19 2.68 7.62
C TYR A 462 21.44 2.93 8.47
N ILE A 463 21.34 3.89 9.38
CA ILE A 463 22.31 4.09 10.45
C ILE A 463 21.58 3.89 11.79
N SER A 464 22.16 3.07 12.68
CA SER A 464 21.66 2.92 14.03
C SER A 464 21.91 4.19 14.86
N SER A 465 21.21 4.31 15.98
CA SER A 465 21.42 5.41 16.93
C SER A 465 22.87 5.47 17.48
N ASP A 466 23.60 4.36 17.42
CA ASP A 466 25.00 4.24 17.84
C ASP A 466 25.99 4.42 16.67
N GLY A 467 25.49 4.75 15.45
CA GLY A 467 26.31 5.04 14.27
C GLY A 467 26.68 3.83 13.41
N PHE A 468 26.16 2.63 13.67
CA PHE A 468 26.45 1.44 12.87
C PHE A 468 25.62 1.41 11.59
N HIS A 469 26.24 0.99 10.50
CA HIS A 469 25.58 0.84 9.21
C HIS A 469 24.79 -0.46 9.14
N ILE A 470 23.50 -0.36 8.81
CA ILE A 470 22.56 -1.48 8.69
C ILE A 470 22.04 -1.55 7.25
N TYR A 471 22.13 -2.72 6.64
CA TYR A 471 21.68 -2.96 5.27
C TYR A 471 20.54 -3.97 5.26
N VAL A 472 19.47 -3.67 4.51
CA VAL A 472 18.26 -4.50 4.44
C VAL A 472 17.98 -4.87 2.99
N GLY A 473 17.92 -6.16 2.69
CA GLY A 473 17.62 -6.67 1.35
C GLY A 473 16.14 -6.53 0.99
N LYS A 474 15.84 -6.12 -0.23
CA LYS A 474 14.48 -5.92 -0.73
C LYS A 474 13.88 -7.15 -1.42
N ASN A 475 14.72 -8.09 -1.82
CA ASN A 475 14.36 -9.32 -2.51
C ASN A 475 15.39 -10.41 -2.29
N ASN A 476 15.13 -11.61 -2.79
CA ASN A 476 15.96 -12.78 -2.55
C ASN A 476 17.39 -12.67 -3.10
N TYR A 477 17.58 -12.00 -4.24
CA TYR A 477 18.92 -11.77 -4.79
C TYR A 477 19.75 -10.83 -3.90
N GLN A 478 19.14 -9.76 -3.41
CA GLN A 478 19.79 -8.83 -2.48
C GLN A 478 20.05 -9.49 -1.13
N ASN A 479 19.11 -10.29 -0.61
CA ASN A 479 19.29 -11.10 0.60
C ASN A 479 20.52 -12.02 0.48
N GLU A 480 20.65 -12.70 -0.66
CA GLU A 480 21.80 -13.56 -0.94
C GLU A 480 23.10 -12.76 -1.06
N GLU A 481 23.08 -11.65 -1.79
CA GLU A 481 24.25 -10.79 -1.96
C GLU A 481 24.73 -10.22 -0.63
N LEU A 482 23.81 -9.69 0.18
CA LEU A 482 24.12 -9.18 1.52
C LEU A 482 24.72 -10.23 2.43
N SER A 483 24.13 -11.44 2.48
CA SER A 483 24.55 -12.49 3.42
C SER A 483 25.83 -13.18 3.02
N PHE A 484 26.10 -13.37 1.71
CA PHE A 484 27.21 -14.22 1.26
C PHE A 484 28.36 -13.48 0.57
N LYS A 485 28.11 -12.28 0.01
CA LYS A 485 29.14 -11.50 -0.69
C LYS A 485 29.53 -10.23 0.05
N PHE A 486 28.54 -9.51 0.62
CA PHE A 486 28.75 -8.20 1.24
C PHE A 486 29.18 -8.30 2.71
N ALA A 487 28.53 -9.17 3.49
CA ALA A 487 28.82 -9.34 4.90
C ALA A 487 30.15 -10.06 5.16
N SER A 488 30.95 -9.58 6.09
CA SER A 488 32.15 -10.22 6.62
C SER A 488 31.82 -11.15 7.79
N GLY A 489 32.75 -12.06 8.15
CA GLY A 489 32.48 -13.13 9.13
C GLY A 489 31.97 -12.68 10.49
N ASN A 490 32.36 -11.48 10.94
CA ASN A 490 32.00 -10.90 12.25
C ASN A 490 30.77 -9.97 12.18
N ASP A 491 30.23 -9.70 11.00
CA ASP A 491 28.99 -8.93 10.88
C ASP A 491 27.79 -9.74 11.38
N TRP A 492 26.81 -9.04 11.93
CA TRP A 492 25.59 -9.64 12.44
C TRP A 492 24.52 -9.70 11.36
N TRP A 493 23.85 -10.83 11.28
CA TRP A 493 22.71 -11.11 10.41
C TRP A 493 21.44 -11.31 11.23
N PHE A 494 20.32 -10.74 10.77
CA PHE A 494 19.00 -10.83 11.40
C PHE A 494 17.97 -11.23 10.36
N HIS A 495 16.96 -12.02 10.78
CA HIS A 495 15.84 -12.42 9.93
C HIS A 495 14.64 -12.85 10.77
N ALA A 496 13.42 -12.63 10.26
CA ALA A 496 12.19 -13.08 10.90
C ALA A 496 12.10 -14.62 10.92
N LYS A 497 11.97 -15.19 12.12
CA LYS A 497 11.99 -16.64 12.34
C LYS A 497 10.80 -17.32 11.67
N GLY A 498 11.08 -18.34 10.87
CA GLY A 498 10.09 -19.22 10.26
C GLY A 498 9.13 -18.54 9.27
N GLN A 499 9.38 -17.31 8.84
CA GLN A 499 8.53 -16.58 7.91
C GLN A 499 9.35 -15.79 6.88
N PRO A 500 8.77 -15.48 5.69
CA PRO A 500 9.44 -14.69 4.67
C PRO A 500 9.75 -13.26 5.15
N GLY A 501 10.94 -12.76 4.78
CA GLY A 501 11.39 -11.42 5.15
C GLY A 501 12.74 -11.06 4.55
N SER A 502 13.20 -9.88 4.90
CA SER A 502 14.50 -9.36 4.50
C SER A 502 15.62 -9.90 5.37
N HIS A 503 16.78 -10.13 4.75
CA HIS A 503 18.03 -10.26 5.51
C HIS A 503 18.51 -8.86 5.90
N VAL A 504 18.81 -8.70 7.17
CA VAL A 504 19.36 -7.46 7.71
C VAL A 504 20.80 -7.73 8.16
N ILE A 505 21.73 -6.92 7.67
CA ILE A 505 23.16 -7.02 7.98
C ILE A 505 23.61 -5.77 8.71
N VAL A 506 24.20 -5.95 9.88
CA VAL A 506 24.87 -4.87 10.61
C VAL A 506 26.36 -4.98 10.42
N LYS A 507 26.99 -3.93 9.86
CA LYS A 507 28.44 -3.85 9.68
C LYS A 507 29.11 -3.47 10.98
N THR A 508 29.88 -4.39 11.58
CA THR A 508 30.54 -4.15 12.86
C THR A 508 31.90 -3.48 12.72
N ASN A 509 32.57 -3.65 11.57
CA ASN A 509 33.95 -3.18 11.36
C ASN A 509 34.93 -3.65 12.44
N GLY A 510 34.60 -4.71 13.18
CA GLY A 510 35.42 -5.25 14.26
C GLY A 510 35.06 -4.72 15.66
N GLU A 511 34.08 -3.85 15.77
CA GLU A 511 33.58 -3.32 17.03
C GLU A 511 32.47 -4.21 17.61
N GLU A 512 32.28 -4.17 18.93
CA GLU A 512 31.19 -4.84 19.61
C GLU A 512 29.89 -4.02 19.44
N LEU A 513 28.79 -4.71 19.12
CA LEU A 513 27.50 -4.06 18.92
C LEU A 513 26.80 -3.75 20.24
N PRO A 514 26.34 -2.50 20.46
CA PRO A 514 25.49 -2.16 21.60
C PRO A 514 24.10 -2.82 21.50
N ASP A 515 23.48 -3.09 22.66
CA ASP A 515 22.13 -3.69 22.75
C ASP A 515 21.08 -2.93 21.93
N ARG A 516 21.16 -1.60 21.93
CA ARG A 516 20.27 -0.73 21.17
C ARG A 516 20.37 -0.97 19.65
N THR A 517 21.58 -1.17 19.13
CA THR A 517 21.76 -1.49 17.71
C THR A 517 21.21 -2.88 17.39
N PHE A 518 21.30 -3.89 18.30
CA PHE A 518 20.63 -5.18 18.13
C PHE A 518 19.12 -5.02 18.06
N GLU A 519 18.54 -4.20 18.94
CA GLU A 519 17.11 -3.90 18.93
C GLU A 519 16.68 -3.24 17.62
N GLU A 520 17.38 -2.20 17.18
CA GLU A 520 17.07 -1.48 15.94
C GLU A 520 17.18 -2.37 14.70
N ALA A 521 18.19 -3.23 14.60
CA ALA A 521 18.33 -4.21 13.53
C ALA A 521 17.20 -5.26 13.56
N GLY A 522 16.82 -5.71 14.75
CA GLY A 522 15.67 -6.60 14.95
C GLY A 522 14.35 -5.95 14.51
N ARG A 523 14.11 -4.69 14.86
CA ARG A 523 12.94 -3.91 14.44
C ARG A 523 12.88 -3.79 12.92
N LEU A 524 14.00 -3.54 12.25
CA LEU A 524 14.09 -3.53 10.79
C LEU A 524 13.76 -4.91 10.20
N ALA A 525 14.28 -6.00 10.74
CA ALA A 525 13.98 -7.35 10.27
C ALA A 525 12.49 -7.71 10.45
N ALA A 526 11.88 -7.29 11.56
CA ALA A 526 10.46 -7.46 11.83
C ALA A 526 9.59 -6.66 10.85
N TYR A 527 9.93 -5.40 10.61
CA TYR A 527 9.20 -4.50 9.71
C TYR A 527 9.24 -4.95 8.26
N TYR A 528 10.38 -5.46 7.79
CA TYR A 528 10.55 -5.98 6.43
C TYR A 528 10.28 -7.48 6.34
N SER A 529 9.28 -7.97 7.06
CA SER A 529 8.83 -9.36 7.04
C SER A 529 7.32 -9.48 6.82
N LYS A 530 6.85 -10.70 6.57
CA LYS A 530 5.41 -11.03 6.54
C LYS A 530 4.71 -10.69 7.87
N GLY A 531 5.46 -10.66 8.97
CA GLY A 531 4.99 -10.34 10.32
C GLY A 531 4.79 -8.85 10.61
N ARG A 532 4.99 -7.94 9.65
CA ARG A 532 4.90 -6.48 9.82
C ARG A 532 3.62 -5.97 10.50
N GLN A 533 2.52 -6.70 10.38
CA GLN A 533 1.23 -6.33 10.98
C GLN A 533 0.99 -6.98 12.35
N ALA A 534 1.86 -7.86 12.78
CA ALA A 534 1.76 -8.50 14.09
C ALA A 534 2.24 -7.54 15.20
N PRO A 535 1.68 -7.64 16.42
CA PRO A 535 2.14 -6.79 17.53
C PRO A 535 3.61 -7.04 17.90
N LYS A 536 4.09 -8.28 17.77
CA LYS A 536 5.51 -8.66 17.95
C LYS A 536 5.90 -9.76 16.99
N VAL A 537 7.18 -9.75 16.58
CA VAL A 537 7.77 -10.73 15.67
C VAL A 537 9.02 -11.34 16.31
N GLU A 538 9.16 -12.66 16.23
CA GLU A 538 10.37 -13.36 16.66
C GLU A 538 11.44 -13.24 15.56
N ILE A 539 12.62 -12.74 15.92
CA ILE A 539 13.75 -12.50 15.02
C ILE A 539 14.91 -13.37 15.45
N ASP A 540 15.37 -14.22 14.53
CA ASP A 540 16.62 -14.93 14.70
C ASP A 540 17.80 -14.06 14.27
N TYR A 541 18.89 -14.07 15.03
CA TYR A 541 20.11 -13.35 14.70
C TYR A 541 21.35 -14.18 15.04
N THR A 542 22.38 -14.02 14.22
CA THR A 542 23.65 -14.73 14.38
C THR A 542 24.78 -14.04 13.62
N LEU A 543 26.02 -14.41 13.92
CA LEU A 543 27.16 -13.94 13.14
C LEU A 543 27.15 -14.56 11.73
N LYS A 544 27.54 -13.77 10.74
CA LYS A 544 27.59 -14.22 9.33
C LYS A 544 28.40 -15.52 9.13
N LYS A 545 29.47 -15.74 9.90
CA LYS A 545 30.27 -16.97 9.83
C LYS A 545 29.47 -18.26 10.08
N ASN A 546 28.33 -18.18 10.77
CA ASN A 546 27.44 -19.30 11.09
C ASN A 546 26.43 -19.59 9.96
N LEU A 547 26.34 -18.72 8.93
CA LEU A 547 25.44 -18.90 7.80
C LEU A 547 26.06 -19.79 6.73
N ARG A 548 25.25 -20.69 6.18
CA ARG A 548 25.61 -21.52 5.04
C ARG A 548 24.52 -21.46 3.98
N LYS A 549 24.93 -21.51 2.71
CA LYS A 549 23.99 -21.65 1.60
C LYS A 549 23.64 -23.13 1.44
N PRO A 550 22.36 -23.52 1.44
CA PRO A 550 21.97 -24.92 1.19
C PRO A 550 22.35 -25.32 -0.24
N THR A 551 22.82 -26.55 -0.42
CA THR A 551 23.18 -27.11 -1.74
C THR A 551 21.91 -27.12 -2.63
N GLY A 552 21.98 -26.51 -3.81
CA GLY A 552 20.82 -26.38 -4.70
C GLY A 552 19.71 -25.44 -4.21
N GLY A 553 19.96 -24.70 -3.12
CA GLY A 553 19.00 -23.76 -2.55
C GLY A 553 18.73 -22.57 -3.46
N LYS A 554 17.49 -22.07 -3.42
CA LYS A 554 17.05 -20.86 -4.12
C LYS A 554 17.70 -19.62 -3.52
N PRO A 555 17.75 -18.47 -4.26
CA PRO A 555 18.34 -17.24 -3.74
C PRO A 555 17.71 -16.80 -2.42
N GLY A 556 18.52 -16.26 -1.51
CA GLY A 556 18.05 -15.76 -0.22
C GLY A 556 17.79 -16.84 0.83
N PHE A 557 17.94 -18.14 0.49
CA PHE A 557 17.79 -19.22 1.48
C PHE A 557 19.11 -19.44 2.21
N VAL A 558 19.02 -19.52 3.54
CA VAL A 558 20.16 -19.74 4.43
C VAL A 558 19.87 -20.86 5.42
N VAL A 559 20.94 -21.54 5.85
CA VAL A 559 20.92 -22.52 6.94
C VAL A 559 21.90 -22.05 8.01
N TYR A 560 21.48 -22.10 9.25
CA TYR A 560 22.30 -21.82 10.43
C TYR A 560 21.93 -22.79 11.55
N TYR A 561 22.89 -23.12 12.40
CA TYR A 561 22.72 -24.08 13.50
C TYR A 561 22.88 -23.42 14.88
N THR A 562 23.46 -22.24 14.90
CA THR A 562 23.68 -21.46 16.13
C THR A 562 23.11 -20.08 15.91
N ASN A 563 22.09 -19.73 16.68
CA ASN A 563 21.44 -18.42 16.64
C ASN A 563 20.95 -18.03 18.01
N TYR A 564 20.67 -16.75 18.16
CA TYR A 564 19.88 -16.16 19.23
C TYR A 564 18.54 -15.72 18.64
N SER A 565 17.55 -15.56 19.51
CA SER A 565 16.22 -15.05 19.11
C SER A 565 15.80 -13.92 20.02
N LEU A 566 15.13 -12.92 19.45
CA LEU A 566 14.51 -11.82 20.19
C LEU A 566 13.07 -11.60 19.70
N LEU A 567 12.20 -11.20 20.60
CA LEU A 567 10.81 -10.88 20.30
C LEU A 567 10.62 -9.37 20.30
N ILE A 568 10.30 -8.77 19.14
CA ILE A 568 10.35 -7.33 18.96
C ILE A 568 9.15 -6.80 18.17
N GLU A 569 8.81 -5.53 18.38
CA GLU A 569 7.75 -4.82 17.64
C GLU A 569 8.27 -4.36 16.27
N PRO A 570 7.47 -4.50 15.19
CA PRO A 570 7.87 -4.09 13.84
C PRO A 570 7.73 -2.57 13.62
N ASP A 571 8.37 -1.78 14.48
CA ASP A 571 8.38 -0.32 14.43
C ASP A 571 9.80 0.21 14.12
N ILE A 572 9.92 0.99 13.06
CA ILE A 572 11.18 1.58 12.60
C ILE A 572 11.29 3.08 12.91
N THR A 573 10.38 3.62 13.72
CA THR A 573 10.40 5.03 14.15
C THR A 573 11.71 5.35 14.85
N GLY A 574 12.35 6.44 14.44
CA GLY A 574 13.61 6.90 14.99
C GLY A 574 14.87 6.27 14.35
N ILE A 575 14.76 5.29 13.44
CA ILE A 575 15.91 4.71 12.74
C ILE A 575 16.14 5.48 11.43
N GLN A 576 17.31 6.10 11.31
CA GLN A 576 17.62 6.95 10.15
C GLN A 576 17.95 6.14 8.91
N GLN A 577 17.21 6.35 7.81
CA GLN A 577 17.56 5.85 6.48
C GLN A 577 18.41 6.88 5.74
N ILE A 578 19.43 6.38 4.99
CA ILE A 578 20.34 7.21 4.19
C ILE A 578 19.99 7.10 2.71
#